data_8363adfcdb18855dfbc9af1905072cfd
#
_entry.id   8363adfcdb18855dfbc9af1905072cfd
#
_cell.length_a   1.000
_cell.length_b   1.000
_cell.length_c   1.000
_cell.angle_alpha   90.00
_cell.angle_beta   90.00
_cell.angle_gamma   90.00
#
_symmetry.space_group_name_H-M   'P 1'
#
loop_
_entity.id
_entity.type
_entity.pdbx_description
1 polymer ?
#
loop_
_entity_poly.entity_id
_entity_poly.type
_entity_poly.pdbx_seq_one_letter_code
_entity_poly.pdbx_strand_id
1 'polypeptide(L)'
;MKKSLTTSLAILAAALAALLSLPAIAESGAVQTLRAADVAVPDQPPEEKAQLGARPGVQKPIARTFNQQPPLIPHATANFDEITLEENQCLSCHDVTTYKQKNAPKIGDSHFKDLKGKMQKTVARTRYNCQQCHVPQVDAPPLVENVFKGVPVTTRTKGK
;
A
#
# COMPACT_ATOMS: atom_id res chain seq x y z
N MET A 1 -37.72 -36.92 65.39
CA MET A 1 -36.68 -37.11 64.32
C MET A 1 -37.04 -36.49 62.94
N LYS A 2 -38.26 -36.07 62.61
CA LYS A 2 -38.66 -35.50 61.29
C LYS A 2 -38.22 -34.03 61.08
N LYS A 3 -38.04 -33.25 62.16
CA LYS A 3 -37.67 -31.82 62.08
C LYS A 3 -36.19 -31.59 61.68
N SER A 4 -35.31 -32.53 61.93
CA SER A 4 -33.86 -32.40 61.60
C SER A 4 -33.60 -32.61 60.10
N LEU A 5 -34.40 -33.44 59.42
CA LEU A 5 -34.19 -33.76 57.98
C LEU A 5 -34.63 -32.57 57.09
N THR A 6 -35.71 -31.89 57.46
CA THR A 6 -36.24 -30.73 56.73
C THR A 6 -35.35 -29.52 56.83
N THR A 7 -34.72 -29.27 57.97
CA THR A 7 -33.77 -28.18 58.14
C THR A 7 -32.46 -28.45 57.38
N SER A 8 -31.97 -29.65 57.37
CA SER A 8 -30.77 -29.99 56.59
C SER A 8 -31.00 -29.86 55.07
N LEU A 9 -32.21 -30.26 54.57
CA LEU A 9 -32.56 -30.13 53.15
C LEU A 9 -32.70 -28.66 52.73
N ALA A 10 -33.25 -27.81 53.60
CA ALA A 10 -33.39 -26.37 53.35
C ALA A 10 -32.02 -25.67 53.29
N ILE A 11 -31.10 -26.02 54.17
CA ILE A 11 -29.73 -25.46 54.15
C ILE A 11 -28.97 -25.90 52.88
N LEU A 12 -29.12 -27.14 52.43
CA LEU A 12 -28.50 -27.63 51.22
C LEU A 12 -29.06 -26.94 49.99
N ALA A 13 -30.35 -26.71 49.91
CA ALA A 13 -30.97 -26.00 48.81
C ALA A 13 -30.58 -24.51 48.76
N ALA A 14 -30.44 -23.85 49.92
CA ALA A 14 -29.95 -22.47 49.99
C ALA A 14 -28.49 -22.36 49.55
N ALA A 15 -27.64 -23.28 49.96
CA ALA A 15 -26.24 -23.31 49.53
C ALA A 15 -26.09 -23.56 48.01
N LEU A 16 -26.93 -24.43 47.43
CA LEU A 16 -26.92 -24.68 45.99
C LEU A 16 -27.43 -23.47 45.20
N ALA A 17 -28.44 -22.77 45.70
CA ALA A 17 -28.94 -21.55 45.08
C ALA A 17 -27.91 -20.40 45.11
N ALA A 18 -27.13 -20.28 46.19
CA ALA A 18 -26.06 -19.32 46.34
C ALA A 18 -24.88 -19.61 45.36
N LEU A 19 -24.59 -20.88 45.07
CA LEU A 19 -23.57 -21.27 44.09
C LEU A 19 -24.01 -20.98 42.64
N LEU A 20 -25.30 -21.04 42.35
CA LEU A 20 -25.85 -20.73 41.03
C LEU A 20 -26.02 -19.23 40.74
N SER A 21 -25.94 -18.40 41.78
CA SER A 21 -26.07 -16.95 41.66
C SER A 21 -24.72 -16.22 41.55
N LEU A 22 -23.60 -16.94 41.34
CA LEU A 22 -22.34 -16.31 41.05
C LEU A 22 -22.46 -15.54 39.73
N PRO A 23 -22.23 -14.24 39.71
CA PRO A 23 -22.24 -13.50 38.45
C PRO A 23 -21.17 -14.13 37.52
N ALA A 24 -21.60 -14.53 36.34
CA ALA A 24 -20.68 -14.88 35.30
C ALA A 24 -19.83 -13.61 35.03
N ILE A 25 -18.61 -13.59 35.48
CA ILE A 25 -17.64 -12.57 35.07
C ILE A 25 -17.40 -12.88 33.59
N ALA A 26 -18.21 -12.27 32.73
CA ALA A 26 -17.85 -12.19 31.32
C ALA A 26 -16.52 -11.45 31.28
N GLU A 27 -15.44 -12.16 31.06
CA GLU A 27 -14.20 -11.51 30.59
C GLU A 27 -14.62 -10.72 29.34
N SER A 28 -14.76 -9.43 29.50
CA SER A 28 -14.81 -8.52 28.38
C SER A 28 -13.41 -8.55 27.76
N GLY A 29 -13.15 -9.61 26.98
CA GLY A 29 -11.95 -9.63 26.16
C GLY A 29 -11.98 -8.35 25.34
N ALA A 30 -11.09 -7.41 25.65
CA ALA A 30 -10.98 -6.19 24.90
C ALA A 30 -10.87 -6.56 23.41
N VAL A 31 -11.74 -5.97 22.59
CA VAL A 31 -11.69 -6.20 21.14
C VAL A 31 -10.36 -5.66 20.66
N GLN A 32 -9.52 -6.55 20.13
CA GLN A 32 -8.21 -6.20 19.62
C GLN A 32 -8.23 -6.12 18.10
N THR A 33 -7.45 -5.19 17.56
CA THR A 33 -7.16 -5.11 16.13
C THR A 33 -6.25 -6.27 15.71
N LEU A 34 -6.09 -6.50 14.40
CA LEU A 34 -5.13 -7.49 13.87
C LEU A 34 -3.67 -7.19 14.27
N ARG A 35 -3.40 -6.01 14.79
CA ARG A 35 -2.09 -5.61 15.34
C ARG A 35 -1.97 -5.91 16.85
N ALA A 36 -2.89 -6.65 17.42
CA ALA A 36 -2.96 -6.98 18.85
C ALA A 36 -3.03 -5.75 19.79
N ALA A 37 -3.50 -4.61 19.27
CA ALA A 37 -3.77 -3.41 20.05
C ALA A 37 -5.26 -3.28 20.33
N ASP A 38 -5.64 -2.65 21.43
CA ASP A 38 -7.02 -2.31 21.74
C ASP A 38 -7.59 -1.42 20.61
N VAL A 39 -8.84 -1.68 20.23
CA VAL A 39 -9.52 -0.94 19.15
C VAL A 39 -9.67 0.56 19.46
N ALA A 40 -9.67 0.95 20.72
CA ALA A 40 -9.74 2.34 21.17
C ALA A 40 -8.38 3.07 21.09
N VAL A 41 -7.28 2.34 20.91
CA VAL A 41 -5.94 2.94 20.78
C VAL A 41 -5.77 3.42 19.34
N PRO A 42 -5.47 4.72 19.12
CA PRO A 42 -5.19 5.24 17.78
C PRO A 42 -4.05 4.48 17.13
N ASP A 43 -4.19 4.26 15.82
CA ASP A 43 -3.11 3.67 15.04
C ASP A 43 -1.87 4.54 15.07
N GLN A 44 -0.73 3.91 15.32
CA GLN A 44 0.53 4.61 15.17
C GLN A 44 0.81 4.80 13.67
N PRO A 45 1.21 6.01 13.24
CA PRO A 45 1.61 6.21 11.86
C PRO A 45 2.77 5.26 11.53
N PRO A 46 2.80 4.67 10.32
CA PRO A 46 3.93 3.86 9.92
C PRO A 46 5.20 4.70 9.89
N GLU A 47 6.32 4.08 10.24
CA GLU A 47 7.62 4.72 10.11
C GLU A 47 7.87 5.12 8.65
N GLU A 48 8.17 6.39 8.42
CA GLU A 48 8.54 6.85 7.08
C GLU A 48 9.87 6.23 6.66
N LYS A 49 9.86 5.56 5.52
CA LYS A 49 11.06 5.00 4.93
C LYS A 49 11.64 5.97 3.90
N ALA A 50 12.94 6.18 3.99
CA ALA A 50 13.65 7.02 3.04
C ALA A 50 13.51 6.49 1.61
N GLN A 51 13.28 7.38 0.65
CA GLN A 51 13.30 7.01 -0.75
C GLN A 51 14.72 6.70 -1.21
N LEU A 52 14.87 5.63 -1.97
CA LEU A 52 16.13 5.28 -2.59
C LEU A 52 16.44 6.22 -3.76
N GLY A 53 17.73 6.38 -4.02
CA GLY A 53 18.22 7.22 -5.11
C GLY A 53 18.42 8.66 -4.68
N ALA A 54 19.35 9.32 -5.39
CA ALA A 54 19.62 10.74 -5.25
C ALA A 54 18.62 11.55 -6.10
N ARG A 55 18.92 12.82 -6.30
CA ARG A 55 18.12 13.69 -7.16
C ARG A 55 18.01 13.16 -8.59
N PRO A 56 16.96 13.56 -9.34
CA PRO A 56 16.77 13.16 -10.74
C PRO A 56 17.98 13.43 -11.64
N GLY A 57 18.14 12.58 -12.67
CA GLY A 57 19.16 12.76 -13.71
C GLY A 57 20.49 12.04 -13.51
N VAL A 58 20.73 11.43 -12.34
CA VAL A 58 22.00 10.73 -12.04
C VAL A 58 21.88 9.21 -11.92
N GLN A 59 20.69 8.69 -11.67
CA GLN A 59 20.46 7.25 -11.50
C GLN A 59 20.27 6.56 -12.85
N LYS A 60 20.73 5.29 -12.89
CA LYS A 60 20.40 4.40 -14.02
C LYS A 60 18.95 3.92 -13.88
N PRO A 61 18.23 3.74 -15.00
CA PRO A 61 16.91 3.12 -14.98
C PRO A 61 16.94 1.74 -14.34
N ILE A 62 15.92 1.42 -13.56
CA ILE A 62 15.71 0.09 -12.98
C ILE A 62 15.20 -0.84 -14.09
N ALA A 63 15.80 -2.02 -14.21
CA ALA A 63 15.38 -3.01 -15.19
C ALA A 63 13.96 -3.50 -14.93
N ARG A 64 13.16 -3.66 -15.97
CA ARG A 64 11.83 -4.27 -15.88
C ARG A 64 11.96 -5.78 -15.65
N THR A 65 11.09 -6.33 -14.82
CA THR A 65 11.02 -7.78 -14.56
C THR A 65 10.06 -8.50 -15.49
N PHE A 66 9.11 -7.78 -16.10
CA PHE A 66 8.18 -8.34 -17.08
C PHE A 66 7.84 -7.32 -18.19
N ASN A 67 7.32 -7.84 -19.30
CA ASN A 67 6.92 -7.00 -20.43
C ASN A 67 5.78 -6.04 -20.04
N GLN A 68 5.83 -4.80 -20.55
CA GLN A 68 4.87 -3.72 -20.28
C GLN A 68 4.82 -3.24 -18.82
N GLN A 69 5.71 -3.69 -17.94
CA GLN A 69 5.83 -3.13 -16.61
C GLN A 69 6.05 -1.61 -16.72
N PRO A 70 5.28 -0.80 -15.99
CA PRO A 70 5.63 0.61 -15.82
C PRO A 70 7.04 0.72 -15.24
N PRO A 71 7.96 1.50 -15.79
CA PRO A 71 9.27 1.69 -15.20
C PRO A 71 9.17 2.17 -13.77
N LEU A 72 9.91 1.54 -12.86
CA LEU A 72 10.08 2.02 -11.51
C LEU A 72 10.87 3.34 -11.50
N ILE A 73 10.58 4.21 -10.55
CA ILE A 73 11.28 5.49 -10.41
C ILE A 73 12.60 5.24 -9.67
N PRO A 74 13.77 5.47 -10.31
CA PRO A 74 15.06 5.19 -9.68
C PRO A 74 15.61 6.34 -8.81
N HIS A 75 14.92 7.47 -8.77
CA HIS A 75 15.33 8.67 -8.03
C HIS A 75 14.31 9.02 -6.94
N ALA A 76 14.72 9.77 -5.95
CA ALA A 76 13.79 10.33 -4.97
C ALA A 76 12.84 11.33 -5.67
N THR A 77 11.59 11.34 -5.21
CA THR A 77 10.54 12.24 -5.74
C THR A 77 10.13 13.31 -4.73
N ALA A 78 10.64 13.25 -3.51
CA ALA A 78 10.37 14.27 -2.49
C ALA A 78 10.59 15.68 -3.07
N ASN A 79 9.60 16.55 -2.95
CA ASN A 79 9.52 17.90 -3.51
C ASN A 79 9.36 18.01 -5.06
N PHE A 80 9.06 16.88 -5.74
CA PHE A 80 8.81 16.84 -7.20
C PHE A 80 7.63 15.94 -7.56
N ASP A 81 6.75 15.69 -6.64
CA ASP A 81 5.68 14.70 -6.78
C ASP A 81 4.28 15.32 -6.81
N GLU A 82 4.19 16.64 -6.83
CA GLU A 82 2.91 17.32 -6.94
C GLU A 82 2.27 17.10 -8.31
N ILE A 83 1.03 16.63 -8.29
CA ILE A 83 0.19 16.44 -9.47
C ILE A 83 -1.19 17.01 -9.16
N THR A 84 -1.48 18.17 -9.72
CA THR A 84 -2.80 18.84 -9.65
C THR A 84 -3.46 18.87 -11.02
N LEU A 85 -4.60 19.52 -11.14
CA LEU A 85 -5.25 19.72 -12.45
C LEU A 85 -4.48 20.73 -13.32
N GLU A 86 -3.76 21.64 -12.69
CA GLU A 86 -3.02 22.74 -13.32
C GLU A 86 -1.55 22.38 -13.58
N GLU A 87 -0.97 21.60 -12.68
CA GLU A 87 0.45 21.28 -12.73
C GLU A 87 0.70 19.78 -12.56
N ASN A 88 1.70 19.28 -13.27
CA ASN A 88 2.24 17.95 -13.09
C ASN A 88 3.77 18.03 -13.12
N GLN A 89 4.39 17.98 -11.95
CA GLN A 89 5.82 18.16 -11.80
C GLN A 89 6.65 17.07 -12.50
N CYS A 90 6.09 15.86 -12.66
CA CYS A 90 6.78 14.81 -13.43
C CYS A 90 6.96 15.23 -14.90
N LEU A 91 5.98 15.91 -15.49
CA LEU A 91 6.05 16.39 -16.86
C LEU A 91 7.06 17.54 -17.04
N SER A 92 7.41 18.28 -16.00
CA SER A 92 8.43 19.32 -16.07
C SER A 92 9.77 18.79 -16.56
N CYS A 93 10.04 17.48 -16.34
CA CYS A 93 11.26 16.81 -16.79
C CYS A 93 11.01 15.77 -17.89
N HIS A 94 9.88 15.05 -17.84
CA HIS A 94 9.63 13.87 -18.70
C HIS A 94 8.83 14.18 -19.97
N ASP A 95 8.32 15.40 -20.11
CA ASP A 95 7.56 15.81 -21.30
C ASP A 95 8.37 15.73 -22.59
N VAL A 96 7.67 15.57 -23.72
CA VAL A 96 8.27 15.46 -25.06
C VAL A 96 9.11 16.67 -25.45
N THR A 97 8.87 17.82 -24.83
CA THR A 97 9.59 19.08 -25.12
C THR A 97 10.81 19.30 -24.22
N THR A 98 10.78 18.78 -22.99
CA THR A 98 11.77 19.10 -21.95
C THR A 98 12.77 17.97 -21.66
N TYR A 99 12.40 16.72 -21.91
CA TYR A 99 13.14 15.54 -21.48
C TYR A 99 14.64 15.54 -21.84
N LYS A 100 15.00 16.05 -23.02
CA LYS A 100 16.40 16.12 -23.47
C LYS A 100 17.21 17.08 -22.62
N GLN A 101 16.67 18.27 -22.36
CA GLN A 101 17.35 19.31 -21.56
C GLN A 101 17.49 18.87 -20.10
N LYS A 102 16.54 18.09 -19.61
CA LYS A 102 16.49 17.59 -18.23
C LYS A 102 17.22 16.25 -18.04
N ASN A 103 17.80 15.69 -19.12
CA ASN A 103 18.42 14.36 -19.11
C ASN A 103 17.48 13.27 -18.52
N ALA A 104 16.20 13.37 -18.85
CA ALA A 104 15.16 12.47 -18.37
C ALA A 104 14.68 11.52 -19.48
N PRO A 105 14.21 10.30 -19.18
CA PRO A 105 13.52 9.48 -20.14
C PRO A 105 12.26 10.17 -20.64
N LYS A 106 12.04 10.16 -21.96
CA LYS A 106 10.83 10.72 -22.57
C LYS A 106 9.58 9.89 -22.18
N ILE A 107 8.49 10.55 -21.84
CA ILE A 107 7.19 9.90 -21.68
C ILE A 107 6.80 9.12 -22.95
N GLY A 108 6.35 7.89 -22.77
CA GLY A 108 6.04 6.99 -23.88
C GLY A 108 4.72 7.36 -24.60
N ASP A 109 4.63 7.05 -25.88
CA ASP A 109 3.47 7.38 -26.72
C ASP A 109 2.16 6.74 -26.22
N SER A 110 2.24 5.64 -25.46
CA SER A 110 1.07 5.00 -24.83
C SER A 110 0.33 5.93 -23.87
N HIS A 111 1.01 6.94 -23.31
CA HIS A 111 0.42 7.90 -22.37
C HIS A 111 -0.45 8.96 -23.06
N PHE A 112 -0.35 9.06 -24.38
CA PHE A 112 -1.16 9.97 -25.18
C PHE A 112 -2.38 9.30 -25.81
N LYS A 113 -2.63 8.02 -25.52
CA LYS A 113 -3.79 7.29 -26.04
C LYS A 113 -4.95 7.33 -25.05
N ASP A 114 -6.12 7.70 -25.53
CA ASP A 114 -7.35 7.59 -24.76
C ASP A 114 -7.80 6.13 -24.60
N LEU A 115 -8.91 5.91 -23.91
CA LEU A 115 -9.48 4.57 -23.68
C LEU A 115 -9.89 3.84 -24.96
N LYS A 116 -10.09 4.58 -26.07
CA LYS A 116 -10.40 4.02 -27.39
C LYS A 116 -9.15 3.81 -28.24
N GLY A 117 -7.97 4.08 -27.69
CA GLY A 117 -6.68 3.96 -28.39
C GLY A 117 -6.35 5.13 -29.32
N LYS A 118 -7.17 6.20 -29.37
CA LYS A 118 -6.94 7.37 -30.21
C LYS A 118 -5.85 8.25 -29.59
N MET A 119 -4.87 8.65 -30.41
CA MET A 119 -3.81 9.58 -29.99
C MET A 119 -4.37 10.96 -29.69
N GLN A 120 -3.96 11.52 -28.57
CA GLN A 120 -4.27 12.86 -28.10
C GLN A 120 -3.05 13.77 -28.24
N LYS A 121 -3.24 15.07 -28.27
CA LYS A 121 -2.16 16.06 -28.27
C LYS A 121 -1.48 16.21 -26.90
N THR A 122 -2.20 15.93 -25.84
CA THR A 122 -1.76 15.99 -24.44
C THR A 122 -1.83 14.62 -23.81
N VAL A 123 -1.19 14.44 -22.66
CA VAL A 123 -1.28 13.23 -21.86
C VAL A 123 -2.74 12.90 -21.56
N ALA A 124 -3.15 11.67 -21.83
CA ALA A 124 -4.51 11.22 -21.59
C ALA A 124 -4.84 11.31 -20.08
N ARG A 125 -6.04 11.75 -19.74
CA ARG A 125 -6.48 11.90 -18.34
C ARG A 125 -6.29 10.62 -17.51
N THR A 126 -6.49 9.46 -18.11
CA THR A 126 -6.30 8.15 -17.49
C THR A 126 -4.82 7.80 -17.23
N ARG A 127 -3.89 8.62 -17.71
CA ARG A 127 -2.43 8.45 -17.56
C ARG A 127 -1.78 9.67 -16.91
N TYR A 128 -2.57 10.64 -16.45
CA TYR A 128 -2.08 11.90 -15.95
C TYR A 128 -1.48 11.79 -14.55
N ASN A 129 -2.05 10.95 -13.69
CA ASN A 129 -1.47 10.68 -12.38
C ASN A 129 -0.39 9.59 -12.50
N CYS A 130 0.85 10.03 -12.64
CA CYS A 130 2.00 9.19 -12.90
C CYS A 130 2.27 8.17 -11.79
N GLN A 131 2.08 8.58 -10.54
CA GLN A 131 2.39 7.77 -9.35
C GLN A 131 1.43 6.58 -9.16
N GLN A 132 0.28 6.54 -9.84
CA GLN A 132 -0.59 5.37 -9.82
C GLN A 132 0.06 4.13 -10.49
N CYS A 133 1.04 4.34 -11.35
CA CYS A 133 1.71 3.26 -12.09
C CYS A 133 3.24 3.27 -11.90
N HIS A 134 3.84 4.43 -11.70
CA HIS A 134 5.27 4.58 -11.48
C HIS A 134 5.55 4.84 -10.01
N VAL A 135 6.36 3.98 -9.40
CA VAL A 135 6.57 3.98 -7.94
C VAL A 135 8.02 4.28 -7.61
N PRO A 136 8.30 5.27 -6.76
CA PRO A 136 9.62 5.44 -6.18
C PRO A 136 9.95 4.26 -5.27
N GLN A 137 11.21 3.92 -5.15
CA GLN A 137 11.68 2.86 -4.28
C GLN A 137 12.01 3.41 -2.91
N VAL A 138 11.79 2.61 -1.87
CA VAL A 138 12.14 2.95 -0.50
C VAL A 138 13.15 1.95 0.06
N ASP A 139 13.92 2.37 1.05
CA ASP A 139 14.88 1.51 1.76
C ASP A 139 14.14 0.66 2.79
N ALA A 140 13.47 -0.36 2.28
CA ALA A 140 12.77 -1.34 3.10
C ALA A 140 12.88 -2.73 2.47
N PRO A 141 13.13 -3.78 3.27
CA PRO A 141 13.06 -5.14 2.75
C PRO A 141 11.62 -5.47 2.33
N PRO A 142 11.41 -6.27 1.29
CA PRO A 142 10.09 -6.76 0.94
C PRO A 142 9.51 -7.60 2.09
N LEU A 143 8.22 -7.41 2.39
CA LEU A 143 7.53 -8.18 3.43
C LEU A 143 7.38 -9.66 3.05
N VAL A 144 7.31 -9.94 1.76
CA VAL A 144 7.21 -11.30 1.20
C VAL A 144 8.06 -11.39 -0.05
N GLU A 145 8.57 -12.59 -0.34
CA GLU A 145 9.28 -12.84 -1.59
C GLU A 145 8.34 -12.68 -2.80
N ASN A 146 8.79 -11.96 -3.82
CA ASN A 146 8.06 -11.83 -5.06
C ASN A 146 8.31 -13.06 -5.96
N VAL A 147 7.36 -13.98 -5.98
CA VAL A 147 7.38 -15.17 -6.82
C VAL A 147 6.64 -15.00 -8.16
N PHE A 148 6.16 -13.80 -8.47
CA PHE A 148 5.44 -13.52 -9.71
C PHE A 148 6.34 -13.71 -10.94
N LYS A 149 5.88 -14.53 -11.86
CA LYS A 149 6.53 -14.80 -13.16
C LYS A 149 5.66 -14.22 -14.26
N GLY A 150 5.97 -13.00 -14.68
CA GLY A 150 5.32 -12.36 -15.83
C GLY A 150 5.90 -12.83 -17.18
N VAL A 151 5.32 -12.30 -18.25
CA VAL A 151 5.90 -12.50 -19.60
C VAL A 151 7.28 -11.83 -19.64
N PRO A 152 8.35 -12.55 -20.00
CA PRO A 152 9.71 -12.00 -20.03
C PRO A 152 9.79 -10.74 -20.89
N VAL A 153 10.66 -9.83 -20.50
CA VAL A 153 10.97 -8.63 -21.31
C VAL A 153 11.65 -9.09 -22.59
N THR A 154 10.96 -8.96 -23.71
CA THR A 154 11.59 -9.14 -25.01
C THR A 154 12.42 -7.89 -25.32
N THR A 155 13.73 -8.01 -25.31
CA THR A 155 14.60 -6.98 -25.86
C THR A 155 14.30 -6.84 -27.35
N ARG A 156 13.67 -5.73 -27.73
CA ARG A 156 13.49 -5.40 -29.14
C ARG A 156 14.90 -5.17 -29.70
N THR A 157 15.47 -6.18 -30.37
CA THR A 157 16.64 -5.97 -31.20
C THR A 157 16.27 -4.88 -32.20
N LYS A 158 16.95 -3.72 -32.11
CA LYS A 158 16.84 -2.72 -33.17
C LYS A 158 17.35 -3.41 -34.43
N GLY A 159 16.43 -3.75 -35.32
CA GLY A 159 16.82 -4.14 -36.70
C GLY A 159 17.69 -3.02 -37.28
N LYS A 160 18.81 -3.43 -37.84
CA LYS A 160 19.70 -2.55 -38.60
C LYS A 160 18.94 -1.91 -39.74
#